data_f632fa294f3fc1c8498c14c621ed0cdb
#
_entry.id   f632fa294f3fc1c8498c14c621ed0cdb
#
_cell.length_a   1.000
_cell.length_b   1.000
_cell.length_c   1.000
_cell.angle_alpha   90.00
_cell.angle_beta   90.00
_cell.angle_gamma   90.00
#
_symmetry.space_group_name_H-M   'P 1'
#
loop_
_entity.id
_entity.type
_entity.pdbx_description
1 polymer ?
#
loop_
_entity_poly.entity_id
_entity_poly.type
_entity_poly.pdbx_seq_one_letter_code
_entity_poly.pdbx_strand_id
1 'polypeptide(L)'
;KASFGNLSGDFFGEPAVADLDGDGYKEIICGSSDGHVYVWQHDGKPYLRSPFFSRPGQMLNCSPTVCDLDGDGEKEILVTTRNTNLSYIYAIRQDGSCVGNFDSNASTPACIPYVSNGIEHPLSVGDVNGDGRLEVVALGYDCVRIWSDAGELLINRSLPGLLTESYINLTCPLLADVDGDDAIDIVFHQDNLIYALHNDGTDITGFPLSTADKMDNGVCVSDVDGDGKNEIIAADKSGNIYAWKTNGKSTAIEWGRSRFDTGFTGEYVPHYEDPKVLTASAEWGGGVFTNDIIVRSGTFKIPSGKTLQMRDGYRIYVLEGGTLEVDGGTIQNADVLVKSGGTLNIKNNGGIHLNRYGKLNAEKGATVNALYGEVQT
;
A
#
# COMPACT_ATOMS: atom_id res chain seq x y z
N LYS A 1 -17.15 14.65 16.57
CA LYS A 1 -17.04 13.21 16.88
C LYS A 1 -18.28 12.53 16.32
N ALA A 2 -18.14 11.72 15.30
CA ALA A 2 -19.20 10.86 14.78
C ALA A 2 -19.18 9.53 15.57
N SER A 3 -20.34 8.92 15.76
CA SER A 3 -20.49 7.56 16.28
C SER A 3 -21.11 6.72 15.18
N PHE A 4 -20.44 5.66 14.80
CA PHE A 4 -20.83 4.78 13.69
C PHE A 4 -21.83 3.68 14.08
N GLY A 5 -22.51 3.83 15.21
CA GLY A 5 -23.52 2.90 15.69
C GLY A 5 -23.01 1.90 16.74
N ASN A 6 -23.95 1.12 17.31
CA ASN A 6 -23.64 0.00 18.19
C ASN A 6 -23.74 -1.29 17.36
N LEU A 7 -22.62 -1.92 17.08
CA LEU A 7 -22.53 -3.20 16.38
C LEU A 7 -22.38 -4.34 17.39
N SER A 8 -22.74 -5.56 17.00
CA SER A 8 -22.79 -6.70 17.92
C SER A 8 -21.46 -7.43 18.09
N GLY A 9 -20.46 -7.14 17.26
CA GLY A 9 -19.15 -7.78 17.29
C GLY A 9 -18.05 -6.92 17.87
N ASP A 10 -16.94 -7.55 18.25
CA ASP A 10 -15.73 -6.87 18.68
C ASP A 10 -14.83 -6.60 17.47
N PHE A 11 -14.15 -5.46 17.49
CA PHE A 11 -13.17 -5.05 16.48
C PHE A 11 -11.77 -5.19 17.10
N PHE A 12 -11.00 -6.20 16.68
CA PHE A 12 -9.66 -6.43 17.20
C PHE A 12 -8.58 -5.90 16.26
N GLY A 13 -8.86 -5.89 14.96
CA GLY A 13 -7.95 -5.35 13.95
C GLY A 13 -7.98 -3.83 13.86
N GLU A 14 -6.91 -3.26 13.34
CA GLU A 14 -6.87 -1.85 12.98
C GLU A 14 -7.77 -1.59 11.76
N PRO A 15 -8.52 -0.47 11.70
CA PRO A 15 -9.30 -0.14 10.52
C PRO A 15 -8.40 0.16 9.32
N ALA A 16 -8.86 -0.17 8.13
CA ALA A 16 -8.31 0.38 6.90
C ALA A 16 -9.06 1.64 6.47
N VAL A 17 -8.39 2.50 5.72
CA VAL A 17 -8.95 3.77 5.25
C VAL A 17 -8.54 3.99 3.79
N ALA A 18 -9.48 3.80 2.87
CA ALA A 18 -9.24 3.87 1.43
C ALA A 18 -10.41 4.56 0.73
N ASP A 19 -10.15 5.21 -0.38
CA ASP A 19 -11.17 5.71 -1.30
C ASP A 19 -11.60 4.54 -2.19
N LEU A 20 -12.75 3.93 -1.88
CA LEU A 20 -13.22 2.72 -2.56
C LEU A 20 -13.96 3.04 -3.87
N ASP A 21 -14.63 4.17 -3.97
CA ASP A 21 -15.47 4.53 -5.13
C ASP A 21 -14.90 5.67 -5.97
N GLY A 22 -13.68 6.12 -5.64
CA GLY A 22 -12.98 7.15 -6.39
C GLY A 22 -13.59 8.55 -6.21
N ASP A 23 -14.40 8.79 -5.14
CA ASP A 23 -15.05 10.06 -4.89
C ASP A 23 -14.15 11.09 -4.19
N GLY A 24 -12.91 10.70 -3.85
CA GLY A 24 -11.89 11.52 -3.20
C GLY A 24 -12.05 11.63 -1.69
N TYR A 25 -13.10 11.03 -1.13
CA TYR A 25 -13.22 10.83 0.31
C TYR A 25 -12.90 9.37 0.64
N LYS A 26 -12.34 9.13 1.81
CA LYS A 26 -11.95 7.79 2.20
C LYS A 26 -13.02 7.12 3.04
N GLU A 27 -13.28 5.86 2.73
CA GLU A 27 -14.11 4.96 3.52
C GLU A 27 -13.30 4.38 4.68
N ILE A 28 -14.00 4.03 5.74
CA ILE A 28 -13.46 3.37 6.93
C ILE A 28 -13.92 1.92 6.89
N ILE A 29 -12.97 0.99 6.87
CA ILE A 29 -13.21 -0.43 6.70
C ILE A 29 -12.77 -1.18 7.96
N CYS A 30 -13.66 -2.01 8.54
CA CYS A 30 -13.36 -2.81 9.72
C CYS A 30 -13.89 -4.24 9.56
N GLY A 31 -13.05 -5.21 9.91
CA GLY A 31 -13.48 -6.58 10.12
C GLY A 31 -13.97 -6.79 11.56
N SER A 32 -14.97 -7.64 11.75
CA SER A 32 -15.60 -7.85 13.05
C SER A 32 -15.71 -9.33 13.44
N SER A 33 -15.67 -9.60 14.74
CA SER A 33 -15.78 -10.95 15.30
C SER A 33 -17.16 -11.60 15.09
N ASP A 34 -18.16 -10.83 14.71
CA ASP A 34 -19.50 -11.32 14.36
C ASP A 34 -19.61 -11.93 12.95
N GLY A 35 -18.49 -11.96 12.21
CA GLY A 35 -18.42 -12.50 10.85
C GLY A 35 -18.81 -11.51 9.78
N HIS A 36 -18.69 -10.23 10.07
CA HIS A 36 -19.02 -9.16 9.15
C HIS A 36 -17.83 -8.25 8.85
N VAL A 37 -17.81 -7.70 7.63
CA VAL A 37 -17.01 -6.52 7.28
C VAL A 37 -17.96 -5.34 7.21
N TYR A 38 -17.62 -4.28 7.91
CA TYR A 38 -18.35 -3.02 7.90
C TYR A 38 -17.56 -1.96 7.20
N VAL A 39 -18.26 -1.19 6.37
CA VAL A 39 -17.66 -0.07 5.63
C VAL A 39 -18.55 1.16 5.82
N TRP A 40 -17.92 2.28 6.17
CA TRP A 40 -18.58 3.57 6.34
C TRP A 40 -17.93 4.63 5.49
N GLN A 41 -18.76 5.52 4.97
CA GLN A 41 -18.32 6.76 4.34
C GLN A 41 -17.70 7.72 5.38
N HIS A 42 -16.96 8.69 4.91
CA HIS A 42 -16.33 9.75 5.72
C HIS A 42 -17.32 10.49 6.65
N ASP A 43 -18.62 10.53 6.31
CA ASP A 43 -19.68 11.18 7.10
C ASP A 43 -20.35 10.25 8.12
N GLY A 44 -19.91 8.98 8.19
CA GLY A 44 -20.38 7.97 9.13
C GLY A 44 -21.60 7.18 8.68
N LYS A 45 -22.07 7.38 7.45
CA LYS A 45 -23.12 6.55 6.89
C LYS A 45 -22.56 5.22 6.39
N PRO A 46 -23.36 4.14 6.41
CA PRO A 46 -22.94 2.91 5.77
C PRO A 46 -22.61 3.13 4.28
N TYR A 47 -21.48 2.58 3.83
CA TYR A 47 -21.13 2.54 2.43
C TYR A 47 -21.91 1.42 1.74
N LEU A 48 -22.64 1.73 0.67
CA LEU A 48 -23.50 0.84 -0.12
C LEU A 48 -24.52 0.04 0.73
N ARG A 49 -24.04 -0.75 1.70
CA ARG A 49 -24.85 -1.63 2.56
C ARG A 49 -24.21 -1.85 3.93
N SER A 50 -25.01 -2.29 4.91
CA SER A 50 -24.48 -2.63 6.25
C SER A 50 -25.15 -3.93 6.74
N PRO A 51 -24.37 -4.99 7.03
CA PRO A 51 -22.92 -5.09 6.82
C PRO A 51 -22.58 -5.10 5.32
N PHE A 52 -21.34 -4.71 5.00
CA PHE A 52 -20.84 -4.69 3.63
C PHE A 52 -20.68 -6.13 3.09
N PHE A 53 -20.09 -6.99 3.91
CA PHE A 53 -19.88 -8.40 3.62
C PHE A 53 -20.17 -9.26 4.84
N SER A 54 -20.58 -10.53 4.64
CA SER A 54 -20.99 -11.43 5.72
C SER A 54 -20.56 -12.86 5.49
N ARG A 55 -19.94 -13.43 6.52
CA ARG A 55 -19.68 -14.88 6.65
C ARG A 55 -20.03 -15.30 8.08
N PRO A 56 -21.32 -15.51 8.41
CA PRO A 56 -21.74 -15.88 9.76
C PRO A 56 -21.06 -17.15 10.25
N GLY A 57 -20.59 -17.12 11.51
CA GLY A 57 -19.84 -18.23 12.10
C GLY A 57 -18.33 -18.23 11.84
N GLN A 58 -17.83 -17.24 11.06
CA GLN A 58 -16.42 -16.98 10.89
C GLN A 58 -16.08 -15.62 11.49
N MET A 59 -15.02 -15.52 12.25
CA MET A 59 -14.58 -14.24 12.79
C MET A 59 -13.73 -13.52 11.74
N LEU A 60 -14.16 -12.36 11.28
CA LEU A 60 -13.45 -11.50 10.31
C LEU A 60 -12.80 -10.32 11.03
N ASN A 61 -12.08 -10.57 12.10
CA ASN A 61 -11.56 -9.55 13.01
C ASN A 61 -10.09 -9.21 12.80
N CYS A 62 -9.58 -9.43 11.61
CA CYS A 62 -8.24 -8.95 11.22
C CYS A 62 -8.27 -7.49 10.78
N SER A 63 -7.08 -6.91 10.65
CA SER A 63 -6.90 -5.62 9.97
C SER A 63 -7.09 -5.80 8.46
N PRO A 64 -8.04 -5.11 7.81
CA PRO A 64 -8.23 -5.23 6.38
C PRO A 64 -7.05 -4.65 5.60
N THR A 65 -6.77 -5.22 4.43
CA THR A 65 -5.87 -4.66 3.41
C THR A 65 -6.72 -4.28 2.20
N VAL A 66 -6.42 -3.17 1.55
CA VAL A 66 -7.17 -2.67 0.39
C VAL A 66 -6.23 -2.48 -0.79
N CYS A 67 -6.60 -3.00 -1.95
CA CYS A 67 -5.84 -2.86 -3.20
C CYS A 67 -6.75 -3.13 -4.40
N ASP A 68 -6.35 -2.71 -5.58
CA ASP A 68 -6.88 -3.18 -6.86
C ASP A 68 -6.16 -4.49 -7.19
N LEU A 69 -6.71 -5.62 -6.68
CA LEU A 69 -6.01 -6.90 -6.70
C LEU A 69 -5.99 -7.53 -8.09
N ASP A 70 -7.09 -7.45 -8.82
CA ASP A 70 -7.22 -8.08 -10.14
C ASP A 70 -6.97 -7.11 -11.32
N GLY A 71 -6.61 -5.86 -11.00
CA GLY A 71 -6.19 -4.86 -11.99
C GLY A 71 -7.33 -4.30 -12.82
N ASP A 72 -8.58 -4.38 -12.34
CA ASP A 72 -9.76 -3.90 -13.04
C ASP A 72 -10.05 -2.40 -12.82
N GLY A 73 -9.30 -1.76 -11.92
CA GLY A 73 -9.40 -0.34 -11.55
C GLY A 73 -10.33 -0.09 -10.37
N GLU A 74 -11.04 -1.10 -9.87
CA GLU A 74 -11.80 -1.03 -8.63
C GLU A 74 -10.99 -1.69 -7.49
N LYS A 75 -11.21 -1.27 -6.26
CA LYS A 75 -10.44 -1.81 -5.12
C LYS A 75 -11.20 -2.92 -4.42
N GLU A 76 -10.45 -3.97 -4.08
CA GLU A 76 -10.90 -5.05 -3.23
C GLU A 76 -10.51 -4.83 -1.78
N ILE A 77 -11.35 -5.39 -0.89
CA ILE A 77 -11.09 -5.46 0.55
C ILE A 77 -10.64 -6.88 0.88
N LEU A 78 -9.39 -7.02 1.29
CA LEU A 78 -8.84 -8.29 1.72
C LEU A 78 -8.98 -8.43 3.24
N VAL A 79 -9.55 -9.55 3.67
CA VAL A 79 -9.68 -9.90 5.10
C VAL A 79 -9.40 -11.38 5.31
N THR A 80 -8.90 -11.71 6.51
CA THR A 80 -8.70 -13.09 6.94
C THR A 80 -9.69 -13.47 8.02
N THR A 81 -10.03 -14.75 8.09
CA THR A 81 -10.81 -15.28 9.21
C THR A 81 -9.90 -15.71 10.34
N ARG A 82 -10.37 -15.51 11.58
CA ARG A 82 -9.81 -16.17 12.74
C ARG A 82 -10.54 -17.49 12.97
N ASN A 83 -9.92 -18.60 12.62
CA ASN A 83 -10.50 -19.91 12.81
C ASN A 83 -9.45 -20.88 13.36
N THR A 84 -9.88 -21.87 14.16
CA THR A 84 -8.99 -22.81 14.88
C THR A 84 -8.33 -23.86 13.97
N ASN A 85 -8.81 -24.04 12.73
CA ASN A 85 -8.28 -25.06 11.82
C ASN A 85 -7.74 -24.50 10.52
N LEU A 86 -8.46 -23.60 9.89
CA LEU A 86 -8.11 -22.95 8.61
C LEU A 86 -8.55 -21.51 8.67
N SER A 87 -7.65 -20.60 8.38
CA SER A 87 -8.01 -19.19 8.17
C SER A 87 -8.17 -18.95 6.68
N TYR A 88 -9.37 -18.61 6.26
CA TYR A 88 -9.66 -18.24 4.88
C TYR A 88 -9.27 -16.80 4.60
N ILE A 89 -8.84 -16.54 3.38
CA ILE A 89 -8.64 -15.20 2.86
C ILE A 89 -9.82 -14.87 1.95
N TYR A 90 -10.39 -13.69 2.13
CA TYR A 90 -11.41 -13.12 1.26
C TYR A 90 -10.86 -11.88 0.59
N ALA A 91 -10.99 -11.77 -0.73
CA ALA A 91 -10.81 -10.53 -1.47
C ALA A 91 -12.18 -10.12 -2.02
N ILE A 92 -12.75 -9.08 -1.46
CA ILE A 92 -14.16 -8.72 -1.59
C ILE A 92 -14.30 -7.51 -2.50
N ARG A 93 -15.01 -7.69 -3.62
CA ARG A 93 -15.38 -6.61 -4.55
C ARG A 93 -16.48 -5.73 -3.99
N GLN A 94 -16.70 -4.58 -4.59
CA GLN A 94 -17.74 -3.64 -4.19
C GLN A 94 -19.15 -4.21 -4.30
N ASP A 95 -19.41 -5.14 -5.22
CA ASP A 95 -20.70 -5.85 -5.33
C ASP A 95 -20.91 -6.95 -4.27
N GLY A 96 -19.85 -7.26 -3.47
CA GLY A 96 -19.83 -8.27 -2.42
C GLY A 96 -19.48 -9.66 -2.93
N SER A 97 -19.16 -9.84 -4.19
CA SER A 97 -18.54 -11.06 -4.69
C SER A 97 -17.07 -11.14 -4.25
N CYS A 98 -16.44 -12.29 -4.41
CA CYS A 98 -15.03 -12.47 -4.12
C CYS A 98 -14.23 -12.75 -5.39
N VAL A 99 -12.96 -12.35 -5.39
CA VAL A 99 -12.02 -12.60 -6.48
C VAL A 99 -11.58 -14.07 -6.46
N GLY A 100 -11.72 -14.77 -7.57
CA GLY A 100 -11.14 -16.09 -7.79
C GLY A 100 -11.31 -17.08 -6.63
N ASN A 101 -10.19 -17.61 -6.14
CA ASN A 101 -10.17 -18.54 -5.01
C ASN A 101 -10.16 -17.86 -3.63
N PHE A 102 -10.23 -16.54 -3.57
CA PHE A 102 -10.34 -15.78 -2.31
C PHE A 102 -11.78 -15.81 -1.76
N ASP A 103 -12.37 -17.00 -1.72
CA ASP A 103 -13.65 -17.32 -1.07
C ASP A 103 -13.59 -18.73 -0.47
N SER A 104 -14.13 -18.92 0.74
CA SER A 104 -14.22 -20.24 1.37
C SER A 104 -15.04 -21.26 0.58
N ASN A 105 -15.87 -20.82 -0.35
CA ASN A 105 -16.69 -21.64 -1.23
C ASN A 105 -16.00 -22.02 -2.56
N ALA A 106 -14.79 -21.50 -2.82
CA ALA A 106 -14.02 -21.85 -4.00
C ALA A 106 -13.62 -23.33 -3.96
N SER A 107 -13.32 -23.90 -5.12
CA SER A 107 -12.88 -25.30 -5.22
C SER A 107 -11.54 -25.54 -4.52
N THR A 108 -10.66 -24.53 -4.55
CA THR A 108 -9.36 -24.48 -3.88
C THR A 108 -9.21 -23.19 -3.12
N PRO A 109 -9.88 -23.03 -1.96
CA PRO A 109 -9.89 -21.76 -1.25
C PRO A 109 -8.47 -21.30 -0.85
N ALA A 110 -8.19 -20.02 -1.03
CA ALA A 110 -7.00 -19.40 -0.45
C ALA A 110 -7.12 -19.45 1.07
N CYS A 111 -6.28 -20.24 1.71
CA CYS A 111 -6.32 -20.43 3.15
C CYS A 111 -4.94 -20.69 3.74
N ILE A 112 -4.80 -20.38 5.02
CA ILE A 112 -3.60 -20.62 5.80
C ILE A 112 -3.91 -21.74 6.78
N PRO A 113 -3.16 -22.87 6.77
CA PRO A 113 -3.42 -23.97 7.68
C PRO A 113 -3.05 -23.60 9.11
N TYR A 114 -3.83 -24.13 10.02
CA TYR A 114 -3.73 -24.12 11.47
C TYR A 114 -2.85 -23.02 12.08
N VAL A 115 -3.51 -22.13 12.79
CA VAL A 115 -2.87 -21.22 13.73
C VAL A 115 -3.57 -21.42 15.05
N SER A 116 -2.83 -21.79 16.09
CA SER A 116 -3.42 -22.20 17.39
C SER A 116 -4.30 -21.13 18.04
N ASN A 117 -4.26 -19.88 17.57
CA ASN A 117 -5.06 -18.77 18.05
C ASN A 117 -5.65 -17.86 16.95
N GLY A 118 -5.62 -18.29 15.69
CA GLY A 118 -6.13 -17.49 14.55
C GLY A 118 -5.13 -16.45 14.07
N ILE A 119 -5.22 -16.07 12.78
CA ILE A 119 -4.38 -15.01 12.22
C ILE A 119 -5.01 -13.68 12.57
N GLU A 120 -4.30 -12.85 13.32
CA GLU A 120 -4.65 -11.46 13.58
C GLU A 120 -3.82 -10.51 12.69
N HIS A 121 -3.09 -11.06 11.69
CA HIS A 121 -2.12 -10.31 10.93
C HIS A 121 -2.73 -9.78 9.64
N PRO A 122 -2.44 -8.52 9.30
CA PRO A 122 -2.78 -8.00 8.00
C PRO A 122 -1.98 -8.75 6.93
N LEU A 123 -2.59 -8.88 5.77
CA LEU A 123 -1.94 -9.39 4.57
C LEU A 123 -1.05 -8.30 3.97
N SER A 124 0.05 -8.70 3.34
CA SER A 124 0.80 -7.82 2.47
C SER A 124 0.50 -8.15 1.02
N VAL A 125 0.52 -7.12 0.20
CA VAL A 125 0.24 -7.22 -1.23
C VAL A 125 1.34 -6.48 -1.99
N GLY A 126 1.79 -7.03 -3.11
CA GLY A 126 2.79 -6.43 -3.97
C GLY A 126 3.05 -7.29 -5.20
N ASP A 127 3.69 -6.73 -6.22
CA ASP A 127 4.20 -7.49 -7.36
C ASP A 127 5.51 -8.18 -6.95
N VAL A 128 5.36 -9.33 -6.27
CA VAL A 128 6.48 -10.04 -5.64
C VAL A 128 7.32 -10.78 -6.67
N ASN A 129 6.68 -11.27 -7.74
CA ASN A 129 7.35 -12.07 -8.77
C ASN A 129 7.80 -11.23 -9.99
N GLY A 130 7.45 -9.94 -10.07
CA GLY A 130 7.85 -9.04 -11.15
C GLY A 130 7.08 -9.22 -12.45
N ASP A 131 5.89 -9.83 -12.42
CA ASP A 131 5.08 -10.08 -13.62
C ASP A 131 4.05 -8.96 -13.92
N GLY A 132 3.99 -7.94 -13.08
CA GLY A 132 3.08 -6.79 -13.19
C GLY A 132 1.70 -7.03 -12.60
N ARG A 133 1.49 -8.14 -11.87
CA ARG A 133 0.28 -8.47 -11.13
C ARG A 133 0.57 -8.51 -9.64
N LEU A 134 -0.46 -8.41 -8.84
CA LEU A 134 -0.29 -8.40 -7.40
C LEU A 134 -0.35 -9.82 -6.83
N GLU A 135 0.56 -10.13 -5.92
CA GLU A 135 0.50 -11.29 -5.07
C GLU A 135 0.03 -10.92 -3.67
N VAL A 136 -0.64 -11.88 -3.04
CA VAL A 136 -1.04 -11.80 -1.63
C VAL A 136 -0.09 -12.66 -0.81
N VAL A 137 0.58 -12.05 0.17
CA VAL A 137 1.56 -12.70 1.03
C VAL A 137 1.05 -12.76 2.46
N ALA A 138 1.12 -13.94 3.07
CA ALA A 138 0.74 -14.13 4.45
C ALA A 138 1.70 -15.06 5.21
N LEU A 139 1.86 -14.75 6.50
CA LEU A 139 2.55 -15.61 7.45
C LEU A 139 1.54 -16.53 8.12
N GLY A 140 1.83 -17.81 8.09
CA GLY A 140 1.13 -18.82 8.89
C GLY A 140 1.92 -19.19 10.13
N TYR A 141 1.40 -20.16 10.89
CA TYR A 141 2.05 -20.67 12.12
C TYR A 141 3.46 -21.21 11.87
N ASP A 142 3.65 -21.91 10.78
CA ASP A 142 4.92 -22.57 10.42
C ASP A 142 5.23 -22.44 8.92
N CYS A 143 4.64 -21.44 8.26
CA CYS A 143 4.82 -21.26 6.83
C CYS A 143 4.67 -19.79 6.40
N VAL A 144 5.29 -19.48 5.27
CA VAL A 144 4.98 -18.34 4.42
C VAL A 144 4.23 -18.84 3.21
N ARG A 145 3.16 -18.16 2.83
CA ARG A 145 2.40 -18.48 1.63
C ARG A 145 2.23 -17.26 0.74
N ILE A 146 2.29 -17.50 -0.55
CA ILE A 146 2.08 -16.50 -1.59
C ILE A 146 1.01 -17.02 -2.54
N TRP A 147 0.03 -16.20 -2.83
CA TRP A 147 -1.02 -16.48 -3.81
C TRP A 147 -0.98 -15.43 -4.92
N SER A 148 -1.36 -15.85 -6.14
CA SER A 148 -1.62 -14.92 -7.24
C SER A 148 -2.83 -14.03 -6.96
N ASP A 149 -3.05 -13.03 -7.79
CA ASP A 149 -4.22 -12.15 -7.84
C ASP A 149 -5.56 -12.93 -7.93
N ALA A 150 -5.55 -14.13 -8.50
CA ALA A 150 -6.70 -15.03 -8.58
C ALA A 150 -6.85 -15.98 -7.38
N GLY A 151 -5.96 -15.93 -6.39
CA GLY A 151 -5.95 -16.81 -5.23
C GLY A 151 -5.40 -18.21 -5.49
N GLU A 152 -4.61 -18.38 -6.53
CA GLU A 152 -3.86 -19.62 -6.78
C GLU A 152 -2.60 -19.64 -5.91
N LEU A 153 -2.37 -20.74 -5.19
CA LEU A 153 -1.21 -20.88 -4.33
C LEU A 153 0.06 -21.02 -5.17
N LEU A 154 0.92 -20.03 -5.15
CA LEU A 154 2.19 -19.99 -5.85
C LEU A 154 3.31 -20.60 -4.99
N ILE A 155 3.42 -20.17 -3.76
CA ILE A 155 4.47 -20.59 -2.82
C ILE A 155 3.86 -21.06 -1.51
N ASN A 156 4.38 -22.15 -0.99
CA ASN A 156 4.13 -22.67 0.35
C ASN A 156 5.45 -23.09 0.99
N ARG A 157 6.11 -22.15 1.65
CA ARG A 157 7.37 -22.39 2.34
C ARG A 157 7.12 -22.79 3.79
N SER A 158 7.38 -24.04 4.14
CA SER A 158 7.39 -24.49 5.53
C SER A 158 8.61 -23.95 6.27
N LEU A 159 8.38 -23.49 7.50
CA LEU A 159 9.37 -22.95 8.42
C LEU A 159 9.28 -23.71 9.75
N PRO A 160 9.71 -24.99 9.77
CA PRO A 160 9.52 -25.84 10.93
C PRO A 160 10.29 -25.30 12.15
N GLY A 161 9.60 -25.18 13.27
CA GLY A 161 10.15 -24.66 14.52
C GLY A 161 10.08 -23.14 14.67
N LEU A 162 9.47 -22.45 13.72
CA LEU A 162 9.30 -21.00 13.80
C LEU A 162 8.42 -20.61 15.00
N LEU A 163 7.44 -21.44 15.36
CA LEU A 163 6.45 -21.09 16.38
C LEU A 163 6.36 -22.16 17.47
N THR A 164 7.04 -21.94 18.58
CA THR A 164 6.79 -22.64 19.83
C THR A 164 6.05 -21.71 20.79
N GLU A 165 4.77 -21.99 20.98
CA GLU A 165 3.91 -21.53 22.07
C GLU A 165 3.72 -20.02 22.29
N SER A 166 2.47 -19.61 22.25
CA SER A 166 1.83 -18.42 22.82
C SER A 166 2.31 -17.02 22.38
N TYR A 167 1.42 -16.29 21.76
CA TYR A 167 1.48 -14.86 21.46
C TYR A 167 2.46 -14.48 20.36
N ILE A 168 2.03 -14.78 19.16
CA ILE A 168 2.73 -14.31 17.97
C ILE A 168 2.31 -12.88 17.74
N ASN A 169 3.18 -11.94 18.09
CA ASN A 169 3.14 -10.60 17.54
C ASN A 169 3.73 -10.67 16.12
N LEU A 170 3.10 -11.46 15.24
CA LEU A 170 3.42 -11.43 13.84
C LEU A 170 2.85 -10.14 13.27
N THR A 171 3.72 -9.29 12.83
CA THR A 171 3.35 -8.19 11.96
C THR A 171 3.15 -8.72 10.54
N CYS A 172 2.54 -7.95 9.65
CA CYS A 172 2.49 -8.33 8.25
C CYS A 172 3.91 -8.57 7.72
N PRO A 173 4.11 -9.51 6.78
CA PRO A 173 5.37 -9.59 6.07
C PRO A 173 5.67 -8.28 5.36
N LEU A 174 6.94 -7.91 5.29
CA LEU A 174 7.39 -6.77 4.50
C LEU A 174 7.85 -7.28 3.13
N LEU A 175 7.66 -6.47 2.12
CA LEU A 175 7.99 -6.80 0.74
C LEU A 175 8.98 -5.75 0.21
N ALA A 176 10.26 -6.11 0.12
CA ALA A 176 11.32 -5.21 -0.30
C ALA A 176 12.56 -5.99 -0.71
N ASP A 177 13.30 -5.50 -1.70
CA ASP A 177 14.64 -5.99 -2.01
C ASP A 177 15.58 -5.73 -0.82
N VAL A 178 16.21 -6.78 -0.28
CA VAL A 178 17.18 -6.67 0.81
C VAL A 178 18.54 -7.33 0.50
N ASP A 179 18.69 -7.98 -0.65
CA ASP A 179 19.98 -8.56 -1.04
C ASP A 179 20.62 -7.90 -2.27
N GLY A 180 19.85 -7.10 -3.03
CA GLY A 180 20.34 -6.28 -4.13
C GLY A 180 20.26 -6.97 -5.48
N ASP A 181 19.37 -7.96 -5.64
CA ASP A 181 19.11 -8.65 -6.89
C ASP A 181 17.98 -8.02 -7.74
N ASP A 182 17.38 -6.91 -7.24
CA ASP A 182 16.25 -6.19 -7.83
C ASP A 182 14.90 -6.93 -7.78
N ALA A 183 14.84 -8.12 -7.18
CA ALA A 183 13.60 -8.81 -6.91
C ALA A 183 13.05 -8.41 -5.53
N ILE A 184 11.76 -8.57 -5.33
CA ILE A 184 11.14 -8.32 -4.03
C ILE A 184 11.28 -9.53 -3.13
N ASP A 185 11.85 -9.32 -1.95
CA ASP A 185 12.02 -10.31 -0.90
C ASP A 185 10.92 -10.20 0.14
N ILE A 186 10.74 -11.28 0.91
CA ILE A 186 9.76 -11.35 1.99
C ILE A 186 10.50 -11.30 3.33
N VAL A 187 10.34 -10.18 4.06
CA VAL A 187 11.01 -9.92 5.33
C VAL A 187 9.98 -10.01 6.48
N PHE A 188 10.29 -10.78 7.50
CA PHE A 188 9.43 -10.92 8.66
C PHE A 188 10.26 -11.22 9.91
N HIS A 189 9.68 -11.06 11.09
CA HIS A 189 10.36 -11.37 12.33
C HIS A 189 9.58 -12.35 13.18
N GLN A 190 10.32 -13.03 14.05
CA GLN A 190 9.77 -13.85 15.11
C GLN A 190 10.69 -13.81 16.32
N ASP A 191 10.11 -13.57 17.49
CA ASP A 191 10.87 -13.40 18.72
C ASP A 191 11.99 -12.36 18.57
N ASN A 192 13.24 -12.79 18.59
CA ASN A 192 14.42 -11.94 18.41
C ASN A 192 15.13 -12.17 17.07
N LEU A 193 14.49 -12.85 16.12
CA LEU A 193 15.06 -13.16 14.81
C LEU A 193 14.29 -12.47 13.69
N ILE A 194 15.01 -11.96 12.72
CA ILE A 194 14.47 -11.39 11.49
C ILE A 194 14.88 -12.28 10.34
N TYR A 195 13.91 -12.77 9.61
CA TYR A 195 14.07 -13.64 8.46
C TYR A 195 13.88 -12.87 7.16
N ALA A 196 14.53 -13.30 6.11
CA ALA A 196 14.26 -12.87 4.75
C ALA A 196 14.30 -14.06 3.80
N LEU A 197 13.35 -14.12 2.88
CA LEU A 197 13.22 -15.14 1.85
C LEU A 197 13.13 -14.45 0.48
N HIS A 198 13.71 -15.05 -0.54
CA HIS A 198 13.44 -14.66 -1.91
C HIS A 198 11.97 -14.90 -2.29
N ASN A 199 11.52 -14.30 -3.36
CA ASN A 199 10.17 -14.45 -3.90
C ASN A 199 9.78 -15.90 -4.27
N ASP A 200 10.74 -16.79 -4.46
CA ASP A 200 10.54 -18.22 -4.67
C ASP A 200 10.49 -19.04 -3.37
N GLY A 201 10.63 -18.39 -2.23
CA GLY A 201 10.63 -19.00 -0.90
C GLY A 201 11.97 -19.57 -0.46
N THR A 202 13.05 -19.37 -1.19
CA THR A 202 14.40 -19.79 -0.78
C THR A 202 15.01 -18.82 0.22
N ASP A 203 15.96 -19.31 1.05
CA ASP A 203 16.57 -18.51 2.11
C ASP A 203 17.60 -17.53 1.56
N ILE A 204 17.61 -16.29 2.03
CA ILE A 204 18.61 -15.29 1.70
C ILE A 204 19.84 -15.47 2.59
N THR A 205 21.01 -15.45 1.98
CA THR A 205 22.28 -15.58 2.71
C THR A 205 22.50 -14.44 3.70
N GLY A 206 22.84 -14.77 4.94
CA GLY A 206 23.07 -13.79 6.01
C GLY A 206 21.89 -13.61 6.96
N PHE A 207 20.73 -14.20 6.64
CA PHE A 207 19.59 -14.28 7.55
C PHE A 207 19.51 -15.65 8.25
N PRO A 208 18.88 -15.73 9.45
CA PRO A 208 18.21 -14.63 10.14
C PRO A 208 19.18 -13.66 10.83
N LEU A 209 18.81 -12.37 10.86
CA LEU A 209 19.44 -11.38 11.74
C LEU A 209 18.90 -11.56 13.17
N SER A 210 19.63 -11.07 14.18
CA SER A 210 19.21 -11.24 15.57
C SER A 210 19.34 -9.97 16.38
N THR A 211 18.36 -9.71 17.24
CA THR A 211 18.39 -8.72 18.31
C THR A 211 18.81 -9.36 19.63
N ALA A 212 19.15 -8.55 20.63
CA ALA A 212 19.56 -9.06 21.95
C ALA A 212 18.37 -9.60 22.76
N ASP A 213 17.16 -9.11 22.51
CA ASP A 213 15.93 -9.53 23.18
C ASP A 213 14.78 -9.60 22.14
N LYS A 214 13.64 -10.13 22.56
CA LYS A 214 12.46 -10.27 21.70
C LYS A 214 11.94 -8.92 21.21
N MET A 215 11.36 -8.92 20.03
CA MET A 215 10.64 -7.79 19.44
C MET A 215 9.14 -7.94 19.67
N ASP A 216 8.47 -6.91 20.17
CA ASP A 216 7.00 -6.87 20.30
C ASP A 216 6.35 -6.14 19.12
N ASN A 217 7.13 -5.28 18.45
CA ASN A 217 6.68 -4.51 17.30
C ASN A 217 7.37 -5.02 16.04
N GLY A 218 6.76 -4.73 14.91
CA GLY A 218 7.31 -5.09 13.62
C GLY A 218 8.65 -4.43 13.31
N VAL A 219 9.30 -4.99 12.32
CA VAL A 219 10.43 -4.38 11.63
C VAL A 219 9.93 -3.41 10.57
N CYS A 220 10.77 -2.54 10.08
CA CYS A 220 10.51 -1.77 8.87
C CYS A 220 11.74 -1.80 7.96
N VAL A 221 11.50 -1.58 6.66
CA VAL A 221 12.53 -1.48 5.64
C VAL A 221 12.42 -0.09 5.01
N SER A 222 13.53 0.63 4.95
CA SER A 222 13.59 1.98 4.36
C SER A 222 15.04 2.39 4.18
N ASP A 223 15.32 3.27 3.24
CA ASP A 223 16.59 3.99 3.13
C ASP A 223 16.60 5.13 4.16
N VAL A 224 17.31 4.94 5.28
CA VAL A 224 17.33 5.91 6.37
C VAL A 224 18.53 6.87 6.33
N ASP A 225 19.60 6.50 5.63
CA ASP A 225 20.78 7.35 5.51
C ASP A 225 20.91 8.03 4.13
N GLY A 226 20.01 7.72 3.19
CA GLY A 226 19.94 8.36 1.88
C GLY A 226 21.01 7.87 0.90
N ASP A 227 21.57 6.67 1.12
CA ASP A 227 22.61 6.12 0.25
C ASP A 227 22.04 5.35 -0.96
N GLY A 228 20.71 5.24 -1.07
CA GLY A 228 19.99 4.56 -2.14
C GLY A 228 19.80 3.07 -1.90
N LYS A 229 20.12 2.59 -0.71
CA LYS A 229 19.91 1.21 -0.28
C LYS A 229 18.96 1.13 0.89
N ASN A 230 18.35 -0.04 1.04
CA ASN A 230 17.45 -0.30 2.14
C ASN A 230 18.22 -0.65 3.42
N GLU A 231 17.73 -0.16 4.55
CA GLU A 231 18.06 -0.67 5.87
C GLU A 231 16.86 -1.42 6.44
N ILE A 232 17.16 -2.47 7.23
CA ILE A 232 16.17 -3.12 8.09
C ILE A 232 16.31 -2.52 9.47
N ILE A 233 15.21 -1.97 10.00
CA ILE A 233 15.17 -1.30 11.30
C ILE A 233 14.28 -2.11 12.25
N ALA A 234 14.77 -2.34 13.46
CA ALA A 234 14.03 -3.04 14.51
C ALA A 234 14.30 -2.42 15.89
N ALA A 235 13.38 -2.69 16.81
CA ALA A 235 13.55 -2.37 18.23
C ALA A 235 13.20 -3.58 19.09
N ASP A 236 14.02 -3.87 20.12
CA ASP A 236 13.79 -4.96 21.06
C ASP A 236 13.18 -4.48 22.39
N LYS A 237 12.71 -5.44 23.20
CA LYS A 237 12.12 -5.17 24.53
C LYS A 237 13.08 -4.55 25.53
N SER A 238 14.38 -4.73 25.34
CA SER A 238 15.41 -4.14 26.17
C SER A 238 15.69 -2.67 25.85
N GLY A 239 15.00 -2.11 24.83
CA GLY A 239 15.09 -0.71 24.42
C GLY A 239 16.24 -0.44 23.45
N ASN A 240 16.82 -1.46 22.85
CA ASN A 240 17.80 -1.28 21.79
C ASN A 240 17.11 -1.05 20.46
N ILE A 241 17.71 -0.16 19.63
CA ILE A 241 17.31 0.08 18.26
C ILE A 241 18.44 -0.39 17.34
N TYR A 242 18.09 -1.13 16.32
CA TYR A 242 18.98 -1.71 15.34
C TYR A 242 18.69 -1.15 13.96
N ALA A 243 19.74 -0.96 13.17
CA ALA A 243 19.65 -0.69 11.75
C ALA A 243 20.73 -1.53 11.05
N TRP A 244 20.31 -2.44 10.19
CA TRP A 244 21.22 -3.26 9.38
C TRP A 244 21.20 -2.76 7.96
N LYS A 245 22.37 -2.42 7.44
CA LYS A 245 22.54 -2.11 6.02
C LYS A 245 22.35 -3.36 5.19
N THR A 246 21.59 -3.23 4.14
CA THR A 246 21.36 -4.27 3.15
C THR A 246 22.01 -3.87 1.81
N ASN A 247 21.88 -4.73 0.80
CA ASN A 247 22.28 -4.39 -0.55
C ASN A 247 21.09 -3.99 -1.42
N GLY A 248 19.87 -4.18 -0.93
CA GLY A 248 18.63 -3.92 -1.64
C GLY A 248 18.44 -2.44 -1.97
N LYS A 249 17.84 -2.16 -3.11
CA LYS A 249 17.60 -0.79 -3.56
C LYS A 249 16.42 -0.16 -2.84
N SER A 250 16.56 1.12 -2.48
CA SER A 250 15.49 1.89 -1.85
C SER A 250 14.25 2.09 -2.72
N THR A 251 14.38 1.86 -4.04
CA THR A 251 13.31 1.90 -5.02
C THR A 251 12.50 0.62 -5.10
N ALA A 252 13.04 -0.50 -4.61
CA ALA A 252 12.42 -1.81 -4.63
C ALA A 252 11.80 -2.11 -3.24
N ILE A 253 10.74 -1.39 -2.89
CA ILE A 253 9.92 -1.60 -1.68
C ILE A 253 8.46 -1.61 -2.09
N GLU A 254 7.80 -2.77 -1.97
CA GLU A 254 6.36 -2.91 -2.21
C GLU A 254 5.55 -2.75 -0.93
N TRP A 255 6.07 -3.22 0.21
CA TRP A 255 5.42 -3.12 1.52
C TRP A 255 6.46 -2.95 2.63
N GLY A 256 6.93 -1.73 2.85
CA GLY A 256 8.08 -1.44 3.72
C GLY A 256 7.79 -1.37 5.22
N ARG A 257 6.53 -1.40 5.64
CA ARG A 257 6.12 -1.31 7.05
C ARG A 257 4.73 -1.90 7.30
N SER A 258 4.41 -2.11 8.57
CA SER A 258 3.06 -2.49 8.97
C SER A 258 2.04 -1.46 8.46
N ARG A 259 0.93 -1.95 7.88
CA ARG A 259 -0.14 -1.12 7.31
C ARG A 259 0.28 -0.25 6.13
N PHE A 260 1.32 -0.65 5.41
CA PHE A 260 1.81 -0.13 4.14
C PHE A 260 2.46 1.27 4.23
N ASP A 261 1.73 2.32 4.52
CA ASP A 261 2.18 3.70 4.42
C ASP A 261 2.38 4.41 5.76
N THR A 262 2.86 5.66 5.72
CA THR A 262 3.04 6.50 6.91
C THR A 262 1.72 6.95 7.54
N GLY A 263 0.61 6.81 6.83
CA GLY A 263 -0.73 7.08 7.31
C GLY A 263 -1.37 5.87 8.00
N PHE A 264 -0.72 4.70 7.95
CA PHE A 264 -1.25 3.43 8.44
C PHE A 264 -2.63 3.11 7.84
N THR A 265 -2.79 3.39 6.54
CA THR A 265 -4.09 3.26 5.88
C THR A 265 -4.50 1.83 5.66
N GLY A 266 -3.55 0.91 5.50
CA GLY A 266 -3.79 -0.46 5.07
C GLY A 266 -4.26 -0.56 3.60
N GLU A 267 -4.09 0.53 2.85
CA GLU A 267 -4.35 0.61 1.42
C GLU A 267 -3.04 0.47 0.67
N TYR A 268 -2.93 -0.57 -0.17
CA TYR A 268 -1.80 -0.70 -1.09
C TYR A 268 -2.01 0.23 -2.28
N VAL A 269 -1.03 1.09 -2.49
CA VAL A 269 -0.93 1.93 -3.67
C VAL A 269 0.35 1.50 -4.39
N PRO A 270 0.26 0.97 -5.62
CA PRO A 270 1.45 0.51 -6.33
C PRO A 270 2.51 1.60 -6.42
N HIS A 271 3.72 1.29 -5.97
CA HIS A 271 4.89 2.11 -6.21
C HIS A 271 5.47 1.74 -7.59
N TYR A 272 4.81 2.16 -8.65
CA TYR A 272 5.41 2.05 -9.98
C TYR A 272 6.46 3.14 -10.12
N GLU A 273 7.72 2.76 -9.97
CA GLU A 273 8.94 3.59 -10.12
C GLU A 273 9.05 4.81 -9.18
N ASP A 274 10.26 5.25 -8.91
CA ASP A 274 10.57 6.47 -8.19
C ASP A 274 9.81 7.68 -8.75
N PRO A 275 9.39 8.62 -7.91
CA PRO A 275 8.86 9.88 -8.40
C PRO A 275 9.86 10.50 -9.38
N LYS A 276 9.39 10.95 -10.52
CA LYS A 276 10.23 11.65 -11.48
C LYS A 276 10.71 12.97 -10.88
N VAL A 277 11.91 12.95 -10.29
CA VAL A 277 12.50 14.16 -9.72
C VAL A 277 13.19 14.97 -10.82
N LEU A 278 12.71 16.18 -11.04
CA LEU A 278 13.25 17.12 -11.99
C LEU A 278 14.10 18.17 -11.23
N THR A 279 15.40 18.12 -11.46
CA THR A 279 16.39 19.07 -10.88
C THR A 279 16.94 20.04 -11.92
N ALA A 280 16.47 19.95 -13.16
CA ALA A 280 16.81 20.83 -14.28
C ALA A 280 15.56 21.03 -15.14
N SER A 281 15.61 22.05 -16.02
CA SER A 281 14.49 22.31 -16.95
C SER A 281 14.30 21.15 -17.92
N ALA A 282 13.03 20.76 -18.11
CA ALA A 282 12.62 19.69 -18.99
C ALA A 282 11.30 20.06 -19.70
N GLU A 283 11.09 19.50 -20.87
CA GLU A 283 9.87 19.69 -21.64
C GLU A 283 9.16 18.36 -21.85
N TRP A 284 7.83 18.35 -21.69
CA TRP A 284 7.03 17.14 -21.81
C TRP A 284 6.74 16.81 -23.29
N GLY A 285 7.09 15.60 -23.68
CA GLY A 285 6.89 15.11 -25.04
C GLY A 285 5.46 14.65 -25.36
N GLY A 286 4.63 14.44 -24.35
CA GLY A 286 3.25 13.93 -24.46
C GLY A 286 3.10 12.50 -23.94
N GLY A 287 1.87 12.09 -23.59
CA GLY A 287 1.51 10.75 -23.17
C GLY A 287 0.99 10.65 -21.73
N VAL A 288 0.89 9.41 -21.25
CA VAL A 288 0.46 9.07 -19.89
C VAL A 288 1.69 8.97 -19.00
N PHE A 289 1.57 9.46 -17.76
CA PHE A 289 2.61 9.34 -16.75
C PHE A 289 2.03 8.63 -15.52
N THR A 290 2.75 7.64 -15.02
CA THR A 290 2.28 6.69 -14.02
C THR A 290 2.98 6.82 -12.68
N ASN A 291 3.61 7.98 -12.41
CA ASN A 291 4.35 8.23 -11.17
C ASN A 291 4.11 9.65 -10.68
N ASP A 292 4.46 9.92 -9.44
CA ASP A 292 4.57 11.29 -8.96
C ASP A 292 5.65 12.06 -9.72
N ILE A 293 5.41 13.34 -9.95
CA ILE A 293 6.40 14.26 -10.53
C ILE A 293 6.79 15.27 -9.46
N ILE A 294 8.08 15.36 -9.18
CA ILE A 294 8.63 16.34 -8.24
C ILE A 294 9.50 17.34 -9.01
N VAL A 295 9.00 18.56 -9.18
CA VAL A 295 9.77 19.66 -9.77
C VAL A 295 10.52 20.35 -8.64
N ARG A 296 11.78 19.98 -8.43
CA ARG A 296 12.63 20.48 -7.33
C ARG A 296 13.38 21.74 -7.72
N SER A 297 13.80 21.86 -8.99
CA SER A 297 14.44 23.07 -9.53
C SER A 297 14.31 23.10 -11.05
N GLY A 298 14.46 24.29 -11.65
CA GLY A 298 14.25 24.47 -13.08
C GLY A 298 12.78 24.53 -13.45
N THR A 299 12.49 24.45 -14.75
CA THR A 299 11.11 24.53 -15.29
C THR A 299 10.71 23.23 -15.95
N PHE A 300 9.64 22.62 -15.45
CA PHE A 300 8.96 21.54 -16.16
C PHE A 300 7.84 22.13 -17.02
N LYS A 301 8.00 22.01 -18.33
CA LYS A 301 7.11 22.66 -19.30
C LYS A 301 6.22 21.64 -20.02
N ILE A 302 4.93 21.94 -20.08
CA ILE A 302 3.93 21.25 -20.91
C ILE A 302 3.61 22.15 -22.09
N PRO A 303 4.23 21.89 -23.27
CA PRO A 303 4.10 22.80 -24.41
C PRO A 303 2.78 22.66 -25.15
N SER A 304 2.48 23.60 -26.02
CA SER A 304 1.28 23.62 -26.82
C SER A 304 1.06 22.34 -27.62
N GLY A 305 -0.18 21.86 -27.60
CA GLY A 305 -0.58 20.63 -28.27
C GLY A 305 -0.11 19.34 -27.59
N LYS A 306 0.50 19.43 -26.40
CA LYS A 306 0.89 18.27 -25.59
C LYS A 306 -0.02 18.12 -24.38
N THR A 307 -0.35 16.86 -24.07
CA THR A 307 -1.10 16.51 -22.87
C THR A 307 -0.22 15.68 -21.97
N LEU A 308 -0.09 16.08 -20.71
CA LEU A 308 0.39 15.26 -19.63
C LEU A 308 -0.83 14.65 -18.96
N GLN A 309 -1.07 13.38 -19.19
CA GLN A 309 -2.12 12.65 -18.51
C GLN A 309 -1.48 11.88 -17.35
N MET A 310 -1.87 12.21 -16.13
CA MET A 310 -1.49 11.45 -14.96
C MET A 310 -2.45 10.27 -14.81
N ARG A 311 -1.94 9.16 -14.30
CA ARG A 311 -2.81 8.07 -13.83
C ARG A 311 -3.41 8.45 -12.48
N ASP A 312 -4.57 7.90 -12.15
CA ASP A 312 -5.29 8.20 -10.89
C ASP A 312 -4.39 7.95 -9.67
N GLY A 313 -4.47 8.89 -8.72
CA GLY A 313 -3.70 8.84 -7.46
C GLY A 313 -2.33 9.53 -7.51
N TYR A 314 -1.78 9.80 -8.68
CA TYR A 314 -0.46 10.44 -8.79
C TYR A 314 -0.53 11.97 -8.77
N ARG A 315 0.57 12.58 -8.29
CA ARG A 315 0.65 14.01 -7.97
C ARG A 315 1.82 14.68 -8.65
N ILE A 316 1.65 15.99 -8.84
CA ILE A 316 2.75 16.86 -9.26
C ILE A 316 3.07 17.79 -8.09
N TYR A 317 4.28 17.65 -7.55
CA TYR A 317 4.80 18.52 -6.50
C TYR A 317 5.72 19.56 -7.12
N VAL A 318 5.45 20.83 -6.87
CA VAL A 318 6.32 21.94 -7.28
C VAL A 318 6.96 22.49 -6.01
N LEU A 319 8.23 22.16 -5.77
CA LEU A 319 8.95 22.54 -4.57
C LEU A 319 9.60 23.91 -4.72
N GLU A 320 10.21 24.40 -3.64
CA GLU A 320 11.00 25.64 -3.65
C GLU A 320 12.06 25.64 -4.76
N GLY A 321 12.07 26.67 -5.59
CA GLY A 321 12.95 26.79 -6.76
C GLY A 321 12.49 26.06 -8.02
N GLY A 322 11.46 25.23 -7.94
CA GLY A 322 10.85 24.55 -9.08
C GLY A 322 9.74 25.39 -9.73
N THR A 323 9.57 25.23 -11.05
CA THR A 323 8.49 25.85 -11.81
C THR A 323 7.76 24.78 -12.65
N LEU A 324 6.45 24.69 -12.52
CA LEU A 324 5.59 23.99 -13.46
C LEU A 324 4.98 25.01 -14.43
N GLU A 325 5.24 24.84 -15.72
CA GLU A 325 4.75 25.72 -16.77
C GLU A 325 3.82 24.97 -17.73
N VAL A 326 2.57 25.38 -17.82
CA VAL A 326 1.59 24.86 -18.80
C VAL A 326 1.41 25.91 -19.88
N ASP A 327 2.13 25.75 -21.00
CA ASP A 327 2.25 26.73 -22.07
C ASP A 327 1.46 26.27 -23.32
N GLY A 328 0.15 26.46 -23.28
CA GLY A 328 -0.75 26.01 -24.36
C GLY A 328 -0.94 24.48 -24.39
N GLY A 329 -0.38 23.75 -23.45
CA GLY A 329 -0.57 22.32 -23.24
C GLY A 329 -1.66 22.02 -22.22
N THR A 330 -1.85 20.76 -21.88
CA THR A 330 -2.87 20.32 -20.92
C THR A 330 -2.29 19.33 -19.93
N ILE A 331 -2.67 19.46 -18.67
CA ILE A 331 -2.50 18.42 -17.63
C ILE A 331 -3.87 17.83 -17.34
N GLN A 332 -3.97 16.51 -17.29
CA GLN A 332 -5.21 15.78 -17.00
C GLN A 332 -5.00 14.80 -15.85
N ASN A 333 -6.03 14.63 -15.01
CA ASN A 333 -6.08 13.68 -13.89
C ASN A 333 -4.97 13.85 -12.85
N ALA A 334 -4.52 15.09 -12.58
CA ALA A 334 -3.45 15.32 -11.64
C ALA A 334 -3.91 16.10 -10.42
N ASP A 335 -3.44 15.67 -9.25
CA ASP A 335 -3.31 16.57 -8.10
C ASP A 335 -2.06 17.42 -8.29
N VAL A 336 -2.18 18.74 -8.18
CA VAL A 336 -1.04 19.67 -8.29
C VAL A 336 -0.83 20.37 -6.95
N LEU A 337 0.32 20.15 -6.32
CA LEU A 337 0.68 20.74 -5.05
C LEU A 337 1.86 21.70 -5.25
N VAL A 338 1.59 22.99 -5.11
CA VAL A 338 2.64 24.03 -5.19
C VAL A 338 3.06 24.37 -3.77
N LYS A 339 4.27 23.96 -3.41
CA LYS A 339 4.84 24.19 -2.09
C LYS A 339 5.38 25.63 -1.95
N SER A 340 5.65 26.06 -0.73
CA SER A 340 6.27 27.37 -0.47
C SER A 340 7.53 27.57 -1.32
N GLY A 341 7.64 28.70 -2.03
CA GLY A 341 8.75 28.98 -2.95
C GLY A 341 8.68 28.30 -4.32
N GLY A 342 7.70 27.41 -4.53
CA GLY A 342 7.42 26.84 -5.85
C GLY A 342 6.56 27.76 -6.72
N THR A 343 6.61 27.59 -8.05
CA THR A 343 5.89 28.41 -9.02
C THR A 343 5.08 27.57 -10.00
N LEU A 344 3.81 27.92 -10.19
CA LEU A 344 2.97 27.40 -11.24
C LEU A 344 2.61 28.51 -12.21
N ASN A 345 2.90 28.33 -13.49
CA ASN A 345 2.54 29.23 -14.58
C ASN A 345 1.61 28.54 -15.59
N ILE A 346 0.41 29.06 -15.80
CA ILE A 346 -0.52 28.60 -16.84
C ILE A 346 -0.68 29.76 -17.83
N LYS A 347 -0.34 29.55 -19.09
CA LYS A 347 -0.34 30.61 -20.12
C LYS A 347 -0.73 30.07 -21.49
N ASN A 348 -1.03 30.96 -22.41
CA ASN A 348 -1.32 30.65 -23.82
C ASN A 348 -2.41 29.59 -24.00
N ASN A 349 -3.52 29.72 -23.26
CA ASN A 349 -4.62 28.76 -23.21
C ASN A 349 -4.20 27.35 -22.74
N GLY A 350 -3.15 27.26 -21.93
CA GLY A 350 -2.84 26.04 -21.22
C GLY A 350 -3.93 25.70 -20.19
N GLY A 351 -4.15 24.41 -19.91
CA GLY A 351 -5.18 23.96 -19.01
C GLY A 351 -4.68 22.91 -18.01
N ILE A 352 -5.21 22.97 -16.81
CA ILE A 352 -5.13 21.88 -15.83
C ILE A 352 -6.55 21.38 -15.60
N HIS A 353 -6.83 20.19 -16.11
CA HIS A 353 -8.10 19.51 -15.91
C HIS A 353 -7.89 18.52 -14.75
N LEU A 354 -8.35 18.92 -13.59
CA LEU A 354 -8.36 18.06 -12.44
C LEU A 354 -9.34 16.92 -12.70
N ASN A 355 -9.08 15.73 -12.20
CA ASN A 355 -10.09 14.68 -12.17
C ASN A 355 -11.25 15.16 -11.26
N ARG A 356 -12.36 14.41 -11.23
CA ARG A 356 -13.56 14.75 -10.42
C ARG A 356 -13.22 15.09 -8.95
N TYR A 357 -12.02 14.72 -8.47
CA TYR A 357 -11.54 14.86 -7.10
C TYR A 357 -10.16 15.50 -7.00
N GLY A 358 -9.53 15.77 -8.13
CA GLY A 358 -8.22 16.39 -8.21
C GLY A 358 -8.19 17.76 -7.56
N LYS A 359 -7.09 18.09 -6.91
CA LYS A 359 -6.92 19.35 -6.20
C LYS A 359 -5.73 20.12 -6.75
N LEU A 360 -5.92 21.41 -6.91
CA LEU A 360 -4.82 22.36 -7.03
C LEU A 360 -4.64 23.04 -5.67
N ASN A 361 -3.60 22.67 -4.95
CA ASN A 361 -3.25 23.26 -3.67
C ASN A 361 -1.99 24.10 -3.78
N ALA A 362 -2.06 25.34 -3.31
CA ALA A 362 -0.91 26.23 -3.21
C ALA A 362 -0.69 26.60 -1.73
N GLU A 363 0.49 26.33 -1.23
CA GLU A 363 0.88 26.71 0.13
C GLU A 363 1.15 28.21 0.25
N LYS A 364 1.11 28.73 1.46
CA LYS A 364 1.51 30.14 1.73
C LYS A 364 2.98 30.33 1.31
N GLY A 365 3.20 31.29 0.39
CA GLY A 365 4.52 31.54 -0.17
C GLY A 365 4.75 30.88 -1.55
N ALA A 366 3.80 30.09 -2.04
CA ALA A 366 3.79 29.62 -3.42
C ALA A 366 3.36 30.74 -4.37
N THR A 367 3.81 30.66 -5.63
CA THR A 367 3.42 31.59 -6.70
C THR A 367 2.54 30.84 -7.71
N VAL A 368 1.34 31.36 -7.99
CA VAL A 368 0.45 30.80 -9.04
C VAL A 368 0.06 31.92 -9.99
N ASN A 369 0.46 31.79 -11.25
CA ASN A 369 0.15 32.73 -12.33
C ASN A 369 -0.70 32.05 -13.39
N ALA A 370 -1.92 32.49 -13.60
CA ALA A 370 -2.79 32.02 -14.66
C ALA A 370 -3.11 33.19 -15.61
N LEU A 371 -2.37 33.25 -16.70
CA LEU A 371 -2.55 34.26 -17.75
C LEU A 371 -3.11 33.55 -18.98
N TYR A 372 -4.39 33.81 -19.30
CA TYR A 372 -5.10 33.15 -20.41
C TYR A 372 -5.04 31.63 -20.36
N GLY A 373 -5.20 31.07 -19.15
CA GLY A 373 -5.28 29.64 -18.88
C GLY A 373 -6.45 29.32 -17.98
N GLU A 374 -6.81 28.05 -17.89
CA GLU A 374 -7.93 27.59 -17.08
C GLU A 374 -7.56 26.42 -16.16
N VAL A 375 -8.27 26.35 -15.04
CA VAL A 375 -8.32 25.17 -14.19
C VAL A 375 -9.76 24.70 -14.20
N GLN A 376 -10.00 23.48 -14.66
CA GLN A 376 -11.32 22.84 -14.68
C GLN A 376 -11.35 21.74 -13.63
N THR A 377 -12.44 21.70 -12.86
CA THR A 377 -12.71 20.71 -11.81
C THR A 377 -13.79 19.73 -12.27
#